data_14e287e9ba708567a23eafcf95a73f5a
#
_entry.id   14e287e9ba708567a23eafcf95a73f5a
#
_cell.length_a   1.000
_cell.length_b   1.000
_cell.length_c   1.000
_cell.angle_alpha   90.00
_cell.angle_beta   90.00
_cell.angle_gamma   90.00
#
_symmetry.space_group_name_H-M   'P 1'
#
loop_
_entity.id
_entity.type
_entity.pdbx_description
1 polymer ?
#
loop_
_entity_poly.entity_id
_entity_poly.type
_entity_poly.pdbx_seq_one_letter_code
_entity_poly.pdbx_strand_id
1 'polypeptide(L)'
;MKCKKCDQKAVINLQHHNISFCKEHFLEWMRVQTERVIQKFHMFTKEERLLVAVSGGKDSLSLWDILWQLGYQADGLYLDLGINDFNNYSSDSAEFTRRFAEERGLQLTSMDIKAQYGESIPEMAARTKRGHTKPCSQCGLVKRYLLNKLALDGRYDAIVTAHNLDDEAAFLFANVTHWSLDYLGRQYPLLPATTGFARKAKPFCQIYERESAAYAILSGINYIYTECPYSDGSKQLRNKRYLNMMEDEQPGFKTQFYLGYLRALKAGAFPQQQESAAKLEEKRCAKCGQPTQSDGLCTFCRLVNK
;
A
#
# COMPACT_ATOMS: atom_id res chain seq x y z
N MET A 1 28.93 -4.18 -16.02
CA MET A 1 28.88 -5.15 -14.91
C MET A 1 28.29 -6.46 -15.40
N LYS A 2 28.71 -7.59 -14.84
CA LYS A 2 28.15 -8.92 -15.08
C LYS A 2 27.11 -9.28 -13.99
N CYS A 3 26.18 -10.15 -14.34
CA CYS A 3 25.23 -10.70 -13.39
C CYS A 3 25.96 -11.55 -12.33
N LYS A 4 25.56 -11.43 -11.06
CA LYS A 4 26.13 -12.19 -9.94
C LYS A 4 25.85 -13.70 -10.01
N LYS A 5 24.77 -14.10 -10.71
CA LYS A 5 24.32 -15.51 -10.80
C LYS A 5 24.70 -16.21 -12.11
N CYS A 6 25.09 -15.45 -13.16
CA CYS A 6 25.48 -15.99 -14.45
C CYS A 6 26.40 -15.02 -15.22
N ASP A 7 26.88 -15.41 -16.41
CA ASP A 7 27.80 -14.60 -17.22
C ASP A 7 27.14 -13.52 -18.09
N GLN A 8 25.81 -13.39 -18.06
CA GLN A 8 25.08 -12.36 -18.82
C GLN A 8 25.40 -10.95 -18.31
N LYS A 9 25.23 -9.97 -19.19
CA LYS A 9 25.31 -8.54 -18.81
C LYS A 9 24.24 -8.19 -17.79
N ALA A 10 24.65 -7.55 -16.70
CA ALA A 10 23.71 -7.03 -15.73
C ALA A 10 22.90 -5.85 -16.30
N VAL A 11 21.60 -5.83 -16.01
CA VAL A 11 20.68 -4.76 -16.39
C VAL A 11 20.32 -3.86 -15.20
N ILE A 12 20.56 -4.35 -13.98
CA ILE A 12 20.30 -3.59 -12.73
C ILE A 12 21.44 -3.79 -11.74
N ASN A 13 21.77 -2.73 -11.01
CA ASN A 13 22.70 -2.75 -9.89
C ASN A 13 21.98 -2.30 -8.60
N LEU A 14 21.95 -3.18 -7.60
CA LEU A 14 21.39 -2.93 -6.29
C LEU A 14 22.53 -2.58 -5.33
N GLN A 15 22.90 -1.29 -5.26
CA GLN A 15 24.05 -0.82 -4.47
C GLN A 15 23.95 -1.18 -2.99
N HIS A 16 22.78 -1.05 -2.39
CA HIS A 16 22.50 -1.39 -1.00
C HIS A 16 22.64 -2.89 -0.68
N HIS A 17 22.62 -3.75 -1.69
CA HIS A 17 22.92 -5.18 -1.60
C HIS A 17 24.29 -5.55 -2.16
N ASN A 18 25.00 -4.60 -2.76
CA ASN A 18 26.27 -4.82 -3.48
C ASN A 18 26.16 -5.96 -4.50
N ILE A 19 25.08 -5.98 -5.31
CA ILE A 19 24.77 -7.05 -6.23
C ILE A 19 24.20 -6.50 -7.54
N SER A 20 24.55 -7.15 -8.67
CA SER A 20 24.04 -6.81 -9.98
C SER A 20 23.41 -8.04 -10.63
N PHE A 21 22.29 -7.85 -11.34
CA PHE A 21 21.55 -8.93 -11.97
C PHE A 21 21.27 -8.68 -13.46
N CYS A 22 21.20 -9.76 -14.27
CA CYS A 22 20.49 -9.76 -15.53
C CYS A 22 18.98 -9.75 -15.29
N LYS A 23 18.18 -9.62 -16.35
CA LYS A 23 16.72 -9.55 -16.28
C LYS A 23 16.13 -10.75 -15.52
N GLU A 24 16.45 -11.96 -15.94
CA GLU A 24 15.86 -13.20 -15.38
C GLU A 24 16.16 -13.34 -13.89
N HIS A 25 17.43 -13.15 -13.50
CA HIS A 25 17.84 -13.28 -12.11
C HIS A 25 17.33 -12.14 -11.22
N PHE A 26 17.08 -10.95 -11.76
CA PHE A 26 16.43 -9.89 -11.02
C PHE A 26 14.95 -10.20 -10.78
N LEU A 27 14.21 -10.65 -11.78
CA LEU A 27 12.81 -11.02 -11.63
C LEU A 27 12.63 -12.18 -10.64
N GLU A 28 13.51 -13.18 -10.69
CA GLU A 28 13.56 -14.26 -9.70
C GLU A 28 13.86 -13.72 -8.30
N TRP A 29 14.87 -12.85 -8.18
CA TRP A 29 15.25 -12.23 -6.90
C TRP A 29 14.09 -11.48 -6.28
N MET A 30 13.34 -10.70 -7.04
CA MET A 30 12.16 -9.97 -6.55
C MET A 30 11.09 -10.92 -5.97
N ARG A 31 10.79 -12.03 -6.66
CA ARG A 31 9.87 -13.05 -6.14
C ARG A 31 10.36 -13.66 -4.84
N VAL A 32 11.64 -14.06 -4.80
CA VAL A 32 12.25 -14.64 -3.60
C VAL A 32 12.27 -13.66 -2.43
N GLN A 33 12.59 -12.38 -2.65
CA GLN A 33 12.58 -11.38 -1.57
C GLN A 33 11.16 -11.14 -1.05
N THR A 34 10.18 -11.02 -1.94
CA THR A 34 8.77 -10.85 -1.54
C THR A 34 8.29 -12.04 -0.71
N GLU A 35 8.56 -13.27 -1.17
CA GLU A 35 8.20 -14.50 -0.45
C GLU A 35 8.88 -14.55 0.93
N ARG A 36 10.16 -14.19 1.04
CA ARG A 36 10.88 -14.10 2.32
C ARG A 36 10.23 -13.12 3.30
N VAL A 37 9.75 -11.98 2.81
CA VAL A 37 9.05 -10.98 3.64
C VAL A 37 7.72 -11.54 4.12
N ILE A 38 6.94 -12.19 3.25
CA ILE A 38 5.68 -12.84 3.60
C ILE A 38 5.90 -13.87 4.71
N GLN A 39 6.88 -14.75 4.55
CA GLN A 39 7.21 -15.80 5.52
C GLN A 39 7.76 -15.22 6.84
N LYS A 40 8.69 -14.25 6.77
CA LYS A 40 9.31 -13.60 7.93
C LYS A 40 8.30 -12.97 8.88
N PHE A 41 7.22 -12.40 8.33
CA PHE A 41 6.19 -11.73 9.12
C PHE A 41 4.92 -12.57 9.26
N HIS A 42 4.92 -13.83 8.78
CA HIS A 42 3.76 -14.73 8.81
C HIS A 42 2.49 -14.05 8.27
N MET A 43 2.62 -13.41 7.10
CA MET A 43 1.58 -12.52 6.58
C MET A 43 0.32 -13.27 6.17
N PHE A 44 0.49 -14.34 5.40
CA PHE A 44 -0.58 -15.19 4.89
C PHE A 44 0.00 -16.46 4.24
N THR A 45 -0.86 -17.46 3.99
CA THR A 45 -0.52 -18.71 3.31
C THR A 45 -1.11 -18.75 1.89
N LYS A 46 -0.80 -19.81 1.13
CA LYS A 46 -1.29 -19.97 -0.26
C LYS A 46 -2.76 -20.42 -0.33
N GLU A 47 -3.27 -20.98 0.74
CA GLU A 47 -4.65 -21.44 0.88
C GLU A 47 -5.60 -20.27 1.22
N GLU A 48 -5.06 -19.17 1.72
CA GLU A 48 -5.83 -18.01 2.11
C GLU A 48 -6.21 -17.15 0.90
N ARG A 49 -7.42 -16.59 0.92
CA ARG A 49 -7.92 -15.68 -0.10
C ARG A 49 -7.48 -14.25 0.20
N LEU A 50 -6.78 -13.65 -0.72
CA LEU A 50 -6.20 -12.32 -0.55
C LEU A 50 -6.94 -11.29 -1.40
N LEU A 51 -7.21 -10.11 -0.82
CA LEU A 51 -7.71 -8.94 -1.54
C LEU A 51 -6.57 -7.94 -1.77
N VAL A 52 -6.08 -7.84 -2.99
CA VAL A 52 -5.00 -6.93 -3.35
C VAL A 52 -5.56 -5.57 -3.73
N ALA A 53 -5.16 -4.54 -3.02
CA ALA A 53 -5.51 -3.16 -3.38
C ALA A 53 -4.68 -2.72 -4.59
N VAL A 54 -5.31 -2.66 -5.76
CA VAL A 54 -4.67 -2.27 -7.01
C VAL A 54 -5.06 -0.85 -7.41
N SER A 55 -4.09 -0.08 -7.88
CA SER A 55 -4.27 1.34 -8.24
C SER A 55 -3.87 1.66 -9.67
N GLY A 56 -3.55 0.65 -10.48
CA GLY A 56 -3.00 0.84 -11.82
C GLY A 56 -1.53 1.30 -11.85
N GLY A 57 -0.93 1.59 -10.70
CA GLY A 57 0.46 2.00 -10.59
C GLY A 57 1.43 0.84 -10.47
N LYS A 58 2.71 1.10 -10.79
CA LYS A 58 3.81 0.13 -10.84
C LYS A 58 3.90 -0.80 -9.64
N ASP A 59 3.78 -0.25 -8.42
CA ASP A 59 3.98 -1.02 -7.18
C ASP A 59 2.85 -2.03 -6.98
N SER A 60 1.59 -1.61 -7.16
CA SER A 60 0.43 -2.47 -6.94
C SER A 60 0.33 -3.58 -7.97
N LEU A 61 0.61 -3.28 -9.25
CA LEU A 61 0.59 -4.28 -10.32
C LEU A 61 1.78 -5.25 -10.21
N SER A 62 2.99 -4.76 -9.84
CA SER A 62 4.15 -5.62 -9.60
C SER A 62 3.92 -6.58 -8.43
N LEU A 63 3.32 -6.11 -7.33
CA LEU A 63 2.99 -6.98 -6.21
C LEU A 63 1.98 -8.05 -6.62
N TRP A 64 0.93 -7.66 -7.33
CA TRP A 64 -0.11 -8.59 -7.76
C TRP A 64 0.43 -9.64 -8.74
N ASP A 65 1.31 -9.23 -9.68
CA ASP A 65 2.05 -10.12 -10.58
C ASP A 65 2.90 -11.14 -9.82
N ILE A 66 3.66 -10.68 -8.82
CA ILE A 66 4.52 -11.55 -8.00
C ILE A 66 3.67 -12.56 -7.20
N LEU A 67 2.57 -12.12 -6.57
CA LEU A 67 1.69 -13.02 -5.83
C LEU A 67 1.08 -14.09 -6.74
N TRP A 68 0.63 -13.71 -7.94
CA TRP A 68 0.14 -14.64 -8.95
C TRP A 68 1.21 -15.66 -9.35
N GLN A 69 2.44 -15.21 -9.68
CA GLN A 69 3.53 -16.10 -10.07
C GLN A 69 3.99 -17.03 -8.93
N LEU A 70 3.83 -16.62 -7.68
CA LEU A 70 4.09 -17.44 -6.50
C LEU A 70 2.95 -18.41 -6.16
N GLY A 71 1.82 -18.34 -6.85
CA GLY A 71 0.68 -19.24 -6.69
C GLY A 71 -0.23 -18.89 -5.51
N TYR A 72 -0.29 -17.61 -5.09
CA TYR A 72 -1.25 -17.13 -4.10
C TYR A 72 -2.63 -16.89 -4.73
N GLN A 73 -3.70 -17.12 -3.94
CA GLN A 73 -5.08 -16.80 -4.32
C GLN A 73 -5.35 -15.31 -4.09
N ALA A 74 -5.06 -14.48 -5.08
CA ALA A 74 -5.03 -13.03 -4.95
C ALA A 74 -5.98 -12.35 -5.95
N ASP A 75 -7.14 -11.91 -5.47
CA ASP A 75 -8.11 -11.12 -6.23
C ASP A 75 -7.79 -9.62 -6.14
N GLY A 76 -7.90 -8.89 -7.24
CA GLY A 76 -7.68 -7.44 -7.29
C GLY A 76 -8.91 -6.64 -6.90
N LEU A 77 -8.73 -5.55 -6.16
CA LEU A 77 -9.75 -4.53 -5.94
C LEU A 77 -9.23 -3.17 -6.41
N TYR A 78 -9.90 -2.64 -7.42
CA TYR A 78 -9.69 -1.28 -7.92
C TYR A 78 -10.83 -0.37 -7.44
N LEU A 79 -10.47 0.80 -6.88
CA LEU A 79 -11.41 1.84 -6.49
C LEU A 79 -11.26 3.03 -7.43
N ASP A 80 -12.26 3.24 -8.28
CA ASP A 80 -12.31 4.44 -9.12
C ASP A 80 -12.70 5.64 -8.26
N LEU A 81 -11.77 6.58 -8.17
CA LEU A 81 -11.89 7.75 -7.30
C LEU A 81 -12.60 8.91 -7.96
N GLY A 82 -12.89 8.82 -9.27
CA GLY A 82 -13.48 9.88 -10.07
C GLY A 82 -12.56 11.09 -10.27
N ILE A 83 -11.23 10.90 -10.28
CA ILE A 83 -10.23 11.97 -10.47
C ILE A 83 -9.92 12.06 -11.97
N ASN A 84 -10.71 12.85 -12.70
CA ASN A 84 -10.56 13.03 -14.15
C ASN A 84 -10.53 14.51 -14.59
N ASP A 85 -10.61 15.47 -13.65
CA ASP A 85 -10.80 16.89 -13.96
C ASP A 85 -9.58 17.56 -14.65
N PHE A 86 -8.37 17.09 -14.39
CA PHE A 86 -7.11 17.67 -14.92
C PHE A 86 -6.45 16.75 -15.97
N ASN A 87 -6.66 15.48 -15.83
CA ASN A 87 -6.19 14.42 -16.71
C ASN A 87 -7.11 13.21 -16.50
N ASN A 88 -7.07 12.24 -17.36
CA ASN A 88 -7.92 11.03 -17.26
C ASN A 88 -7.36 10.03 -16.21
N TYR A 89 -6.85 10.53 -15.08
CA TYR A 89 -6.12 9.70 -14.11
C TYR A 89 -6.88 8.46 -13.66
N SER A 90 -8.13 8.62 -13.21
CA SER A 90 -8.92 7.46 -12.75
C SER A 90 -9.28 6.54 -13.92
N SER A 91 -9.66 7.07 -15.06
CA SER A 91 -10.00 6.27 -16.24
C SER A 91 -8.80 5.49 -16.78
N ASP A 92 -7.63 6.16 -16.89
CA ASP A 92 -6.41 5.51 -17.36
C ASP A 92 -5.93 4.43 -16.37
N SER A 93 -5.95 4.72 -15.07
CA SER A 93 -5.54 3.73 -14.06
C SER A 93 -6.49 2.53 -13.99
N ALA A 94 -7.80 2.74 -14.22
CA ALA A 94 -8.78 1.66 -14.36
C ALA A 94 -8.44 0.76 -15.56
N GLU A 95 -8.16 1.37 -16.71
CA GLU A 95 -7.84 0.66 -17.95
C GLU A 95 -6.54 -0.17 -17.81
N PHE A 96 -5.47 0.41 -17.25
CA PHE A 96 -4.23 -0.35 -16.99
C PHE A 96 -4.48 -1.54 -16.04
N THR A 97 -5.29 -1.35 -15.01
CA THR A 97 -5.61 -2.42 -14.06
C THR A 97 -6.44 -3.52 -14.71
N ARG A 98 -7.44 -3.15 -15.52
CA ARG A 98 -8.31 -4.09 -16.25
C ARG A 98 -7.50 -4.94 -17.22
N ARG A 99 -6.70 -4.30 -18.09
CA ARG A 99 -5.83 -5.02 -19.04
C ARG A 99 -4.86 -5.97 -18.35
N PHE A 100 -4.22 -5.51 -17.27
CA PHE A 100 -3.32 -6.35 -16.49
C PHE A 100 -4.02 -7.62 -15.98
N ALA A 101 -5.24 -7.49 -15.45
CA ALA A 101 -6.03 -8.62 -14.95
C ALA A 101 -6.42 -9.59 -16.08
N GLU A 102 -6.91 -9.05 -17.21
CA GLU A 102 -7.31 -9.83 -18.39
C GLU A 102 -6.14 -10.64 -18.98
N GLU A 103 -4.98 -10.01 -19.16
CA GLU A 103 -3.77 -10.66 -19.69
C GLU A 103 -3.31 -11.86 -18.86
N ARG A 104 -3.63 -11.87 -17.55
CA ARG A 104 -3.22 -12.91 -16.60
C ARG A 104 -4.34 -13.83 -16.12
N GLY A 105 -5.57 -13.59 -16.59
CA GLY A 105 -6.74 -14.36 -16.15
C GLY A 105 -7.07 -14.15 -14.67
N LEU A 106 -6.75 -12.97 -14.11
CA LEU A 106 -6.96 -12.64 -12.69
C LEU A 106 -8.34 -12.06 -12.45
N GLN A 107 -8.90 -12.35 -11.27
CA GLN A 107 -10.18 -11.78 -10.85
C GLN A 107 -9.97 -10.33 -10.38
N LEU A 108 -10.71 -9.40 -10.97
CA LEU A 108 -10.70 -7.98 -10.62
C LEU A 108 -12.11 -7.51 -10.28
N THR A 109 -12.26 -6.96 -9.08
CA THR A 109 -13.44 -6.18 -8.69
C THR A 109 -13.13 -4.70 -8.85
N SER A 110 -13.93 -3.98 -9.63
CA SER A 110 -13.84 -2.53 -9.76
C SER A 110 -15.06 -1.87 -9.12
N MET A 111 -14.85 -0.82 -8.32
CA MET A 111 -15.92 -0.04 -7.72
C MET A 111 -15.78 1.43 -8.13
N ASP A 112 -16.79 1.96 -8.80
CA ASP A 112 -16.92 3.39 -9.08
C ASP A 112 -17.54 4.08 -7.86
N ILE A 113 -16.73 4.94 -7.21
CA ILE A 113 -17.14 5.65 -5.98
C ILE A 113 -18.24 6.68 -6.30
N LYS A 114 -18.16 7.35 -7.45
CA LYS A 114 -19.17 8.33 -7.86
C LYS A 114 -20.52 7.67 -8.14
N ALA A 115 -20.53 6.57 -8.85
CA ALA A 115 -21.75 5.81 -9.10
C ALA A 115 -22.37 5.27 -7.79
N GLN A 116 -21.53 4.80 -6.86
CA GLN A 116 -21.99 4.18 -5.61
C GLN A 116 -22.49 5.19 -4.55
N TYR A 117 -21.86 6.37 -4.48
CA TYR A 117 -22.11 7.36 -3.41
C TYR A 117 -22.59 8.71 -3.92
N GLY A 118 -22.78 8.88 -5.24
CA GLY A 118 -23.27 10.10 -5.88
C GLY A 118 -22.23 11.21 -6.02
N GLU A 119 -21.02 11.04 -5.50
CA GLU A 119 -19.93 12.03 -5.55
C GLU A 119 -18.57 11.33 -5.75
N SER A 120 -17.70 11.97 -6.54
CA SER A 120 -16.29 11.59 -6.64
C SER A 120 -15.51 12.01 -5.37
N ILE A 121 -14.28 11.50 -5.23
CA ILE A 121 -13.41 11.91 -4.10
C ILE A 121 -13.12 13.42 -4.11
N PRO A 122 -12.79 14.07 -5.25
CA PRO A 122 -12.64 15.53 -5.29
C PRO A 122 -13.89 16.28 -4.82
N GLU A 123 -15.08 15.88 -5.29
CA GLU A 123 -16.37 16.49 -4.89
C GLU A 123 -16.61 16.34 -3.38
N MET A 124 -16.43 15.14 -2.82
CA MET A 124 -16.51 14.91 -1.37
C MET A 124 -15.49 15.74 -0.58
N ALA A 125 -14.28 15.88 -1.10
CA ALA A 125 -13.24 16.66 -0.44
C ALA A 125 -13.58 18.16 -0.42
N ALA A 126 -14.04 18.70 -1.56
CA ALA A 126 -14.34 20.13 -1.71
C ALA A 126 -15.36 20.66 -0.70
N ARG A 127 -16.35 19.85 -0.33
CA ARG A 127 -17.39 20.27 0.64
C ARG A 127 -17.00 20.12 2.10
N THR A 128 -15.81 19.61 2.41
CA THR A 128 -15.34 19.50 3.79
C THR A 128 -14.22 20.49 4.07
N LYS A 129 -14.26 21.18 5.21
CA LYS A 129 -13.23 22.15 5.62
C LYS A 129 -11.80 21.55 5.54
N ARG A 130 -11.62 20.32 5.97
CA ARG A 130 -10.32 19.64 5.93
C ARG A 130 -9.97 19.13 4.52
N GLY A 131 -10.95 18.65 3.77
CA GLY A 131 -10.73 18.10 2.42
C GLY A 131 -10.40 19.18 1.41
N HIS A 132 -11.02 20.36 1.51
CA HIS A 132 -10.72 21.50 0.64
C HIS A 132 -9.23 21.88 0.63
N THR A 133 -8.59 21.82 1.81
CA THR A 133 -7.13 22.09 1.92
C THR A 133 -6.26 20.86 1.76
N LYS A 134 -6.79 19.67 1.98
CA LYS A 134 -6.07 18.37 1.98
C LYS A 134 -6.92 17.24 1.39
N PRO A 135 -7.16 17.22 0.08
CA PRO A 135 -8.02 16.20 -0.56
C PRO A 135 -7.56 14.76 -0.28
N CYS A 136 -6.25 14.52 -0.23
CA CYS A 136 -5.67 13.21 0.08
C CYS A 136 -6.12 12.62 1.43
N SER A 137 -6.54 13.46 2.39
CA SER A 137 -7.03 12.98 3.68
C SER A 137 -8.38 12.27 3.54
N GLN A 138 -9.26 12.79 2.70
CA GLN A 138 -10.56 12.17 2.39
C GLN A 138 -10.38 10.92 1.52
N CYS A 139 -9.53 11.01 0.51
CA CYS A 139 -9.13 9.87 -0.32
C CYS A 139 -8.65 8.69 0.52
N GLY A 140 -7.72 8.94 1.45
CA GLY A 140 -7.20 7.90 2.34
C GLY A 140 -8.26 7.33 3.30
N LEU A 141 -9.19 8.16 3.78
CA LEU A 141 -10.32 7.71 4.61
C LEU A 141 -11.22 6.75 3.83
N VAL A 142 -11.67 7.16 2.65
CA VAL A 142 -12.59 6.39 1.80
C VAL A 142 -11.94 5.06 1.38
N LYS A 143 -10.70 5.10 0.88
CA LYS A 143 -9.96 3.89 0.50
C LYS A 143 -9.86 2.89 1.65
N ARG A 144 -9.43 3.34 2.83
CA ARG A 144 -9.29 2.43 4.00
C ARG A 144 -10.61 1.82 4.43
N TYR A 145 -11.68 2.62 4.40
CA TYR A 145 -13.01 2.13 4.75
C TYR A 145 -13.50 1.09 3.74
N LEU A 146 -13.45 1.39 2.45
CA LEU A 146 -13.95 0.51 1.40
C LEU A 146 -13.15 -0.78 1.27
N LEU A 147 -11.81 -0.70 1.33
CA LEU A 147 -10.95 -1.88 1.35
C LEU A 147 -11.33 -2.81 2.51
N ASN A 148 -11.52 -2.24 3.72
CA ASN A 148 -11.90 -3.03 4.88
C ASN A 148 -13.29 -3.66 4.73
N LYS A 149 -14.27 -2.84 4.31
CA LYS A 149 -15.65 -3.31 4.12
C LYS A 149 -15.71 -4.43 3.10
N LEU A 150 -15.12 -4.24 1.92
CA LEU A 150 -15.16 -5.22 0.85
C LEU A 150 -14.38 -6.50 1.17
N ALA A 151 -13.29 -6.39 1.93
CA ALA A 151 -12.57 -7.57 2.42
C ALA A 151 -13.43 -8.41 3.37
N LEU A 152 -14.12 -7.76 4.32
CA LEU A 152 -15.02 -8.45 5.26
C LEU A 152 -16.24 -9.04 4.57
N ASP A 153 -16.90 -8.26 3.71
CA ASP A 153 -18.08 -8.70 2.96
C ASP A 153 -17.76 -9.88 2.02
N GLY A 154 -16.59 -9.84 1.36
CA GLY A 154 -16.09 -10.89 0.46
C GLY A 154 -15.45 -12.08 1.17
N ARG A 155 -15.35 -12.04 2.51
CA ARG A 155 -14.69 -13.08 3.33
C ARG A 155 -13.25 -13.35 2.89
N TYR A 156 -12.50 -12.29 2.62
CA TYR A 156 -11.06 -12.38 2.37
C TYR A 156 -10.30 -12.49 3.69
N ASP A 157 -9.26 -13.31 3.71
CA ASP A 157 -8.43 -13.54 4.90
C ASP A 157 -7.48 -12.37 5.18
N ALA A 158 -7.04 -11.68 4.13
CA ALA A 158 -6.20 -10.50 4.28
C ALA A 158 -6.38 -9.48 3.15
N ILE A 159 -6.23 -8.20 3.49
CA ILE A 159 -6.00 -7.11 2.54
C ILE A 159 -4.49 -6.99 2.32
N VAL A 160 -4.07 -6.99 1.07
CA VAL A 160 -2.67 -6.84 0.69
C VAL A 160 -2.46 -5.51 -0.01
N THR A 161 -1.45 -4.74 0.42
CA THR A 161 -1.12 -3.44 -0.17
C THR A 161 0.35 -3.38 -0.55
N ALA A 162 0.66 -2.69 -1.64
CA ALA A 162 2.01 -2.58 -2.19
C ALA A 162 2.83 -1.43 -1.58
N HIS A 163 2.57 -1.05 -0.31
CA HIS A 163 3.43 -0.09 0.36
C HIS A 163 4.86 -0.64 0.43
N ASN A 164 5.77 0.06 -0.20
CA ASN A 164 7.17 -0.32 -0.31
C ASN A 164 8.03 0.27 0.83
N LEU A 165 9.33 -0.02 0.84
CA LEU A 165 10.25 0.48 1.87
C LEU A 165 10.32 2.00 1.90
N ASP A 166 10.25 2.66 0.74
CA ASP A 166 10.28 4.12 0.64
C ASP A 166 9.03 4.75 1.28
N ASP A 167 7.86 4.11 1.13
CA ASP A 167 6.63 4.54 1.81
C ASP A 167 6.74 4.35 3.33
N GLU A 168 7.15 3.16 3.77
CA GLU A 168 7.25 2.84 5.19
C GLU A 168 8.29 3.69 5.90
N ALA A 169 9.45 3.92 5.28
CA ALA A 169 10.49 4.79 5.82
C ALA A 169 10.02 6.26 5.88
N ALA A 170 9.29 6.75 4.87
CA ALA A 170 8.78 8.12 4.87
C ALA A 170 7.65 8.34 5.89
N PHE A 171 6.78 7.33 6.13
CA PHE A 171 5.82 7.36 7.23
C PHE A 171 6.52 7.33 8.58
N LEU A 172 7.51 6.45 8.74
CA LEU A 172 8.31 6.36 9.95
C LEU A 172 9.01 7.69 10.24
N PHE A 173 9.66 8.30 9.24
CA PHE A 173 10.32 9.59 9.37
C PHE A 173 9.36 10.68 9.84
N ALA A 174 8.14 10.74 9.27
CA ALA A 174 7.11 11.68 9.72
C ALA A 174 6.70 11.41 11.17
N ASN A 175 6.49 10.16 11.56
CA ASN A 175 6.08 9.81 12.92
C ASN A 175 7.17 10.11 13.96
N VAL A 176 8.43 9.84 13.63
CA VAL A 176 9.59 10.15 14.49
C VAL A 176 9.78 11.67 14.64
N THR A 177 9.73 12.44 13.55
CA THR A 177 9.90 13.91 13.60
C THR A 177 8.81 14.63 14.37
N HIS A 178 7.63 14.02 14.53
CA HIS A 178 6.53 14.54 15.34
C HIS A 178 6.37 13.83 16.69
N TRP A 179 7.23 12.88 17.02
CA TRP A 179 7.13 12.02 18.21
C TRP A 179 5.73 11.44 18.42
N SER A 180 5.13 10.97 17.32
CA SER A 180 3.79 10.41 17.32
C SER A 180 3.79 8.97 17.85
N LEU A 181 3.96 8.79 19.16
CA LEU A 181 4.18 7.50 19.80
C LEU A 181 3.10 6.47 19.49
N ASP A 182 1.82 6.89 19.47
CA ASP A 182 0.69 6.00 19.13
C ASP A 182 0.79 5.45 17.70
N TYR A 183 1.28 6.27 16.75
CA TYR A 183 1.50 5.83 15.37
C TYR A 183 2.74 4.95 15.25
N LEU A 184 3.81 5.27 15.99
CA LEU A 184 5.00 4.44 16.05
C LEU A 184 4.68 3.05 16.61
N GLY A 185 3.82 2.92 17.61
CA GLY A 185 3.38 1.62 18.12
C GLY A 185 2.53 0.78 17.16
N ARG A 186 2.04 1.38 16.07
CA ARG A 186 1.11 0.74 15.10
C ARG A 186 1.68 0.53 13.70
N GLN A 187 2.83 1.08 13.41
CA GLN A 187 3.43 0.97 12.07
C GLN A 187 4.18 -0.36 11.95
N TYR A 188 3.47 -1.41 11.52
CA TYR A 188 4.02 -2.75 11.34
C TYR A 188 3.66 -3.32 9.97
N PRO A 189 4.51 -4.22 9.40
CA PRO A 189 4.24 -4.86 8.10
C PRO A 189 2.97 -5.68 8.03
N LEU A 190 2.56 -6.25 9.16
CA LEU A 190 1.34 -7.04 9.31
C LEU A 190 0.49 -6.45 10.44
N LEU A 191 -0.70 -5.98 10.12
CA LEU A 191 -1.71 -5.62 11.11
C LEU A 191 -2.69 -6.79 11.23
N PRO A 192 -2.80 -7.41 12.43
CA PRO A 192 -3.68 -8.56 12.62
C PRO A 192 -5.15 -8.17 12.44
N ALA A 193 -5.98 -9.15 12.12
CA ALA A 193 -7.43 -8.97 12.16
C ALA A 193 -7.88 -8.68 13.58
N THR A 194 -8.85 -7.75 13.71
CA THR A 194 -9.55 -7.47 14.96
C THR A 194 -11.03 -7.36 14.69
N THR A 195 -11.87 -7.27 15.73
CA THR A 195 -13.32 -7.16 15.54
C THR A 195 -13.69 -5.99 14.63
N GLY A 196 -14.21 -6.28 13.42
CA GLY A 196 -14.61 -5.31 12.40
C GLY A 196 -13.46 -4.77 11.51
N PHE A 197 -12.24 -5.30 11.66
CA PHE A 197 -11.11 -4.97 10.78
C PHE A 197 -10.44 -6.23 10.24
N ALA A 198 -10.30 -6.30 8.92
CA ALA A 198 -9.56 -7.35 8.25
C ALA A 198 -8.06 -7.21 8.49
N ARG A 199 -7.34 -8.34 8.50
CA ARG A 199 -5.88 -8.38 8.50
C ARG A 199 -5.33 -7.59 7.32
N LYS A 200 -4.22 -6.85 7.52
CA LYS A 200 -3.54 -6.10 6.46
C LYS A 200 -2.08 -6.44 6.40
N ALA A 201 -1.59 -6.74 5.20
CA ALA A 201 -0.23 -7.13 4.94
C ALA A 201 0.44 -6.23 3.89
N LYS A 202 1.75 -6.00 4.05
CA LYS A 202 2.58 -5.17 3.18
C LYS A 202 3.82 -5.94 2.72
N PRO A 203 3.69 -6.86 1.75
CA PRO A 203 4.82 -7.70 1.31
C PRO A 203 6.01 -6.90 0.78
N PHE A 204 5.79 -5.69 0.26
CA PHE A 204 6.84 -4.82 -0.27
C PHE A 204 7.51 -3.92 0.78
N CYS A 205 7.20 -4.05 2.08
CA CYS A 205 7.76 -3.18 3.12
C CYS A 205 9.30 -3.19 3.23
N GLN A 206 9.99 -4.15 2.61
CA GLN A 206 11.45 -4.24 2.53
C GLN A 206 11.97 -4.17 1.08
N ILE A 207 11.12 -3.89 0.10
CA ILE A 207 11.45 -3.69 -1.31
C ILE A 207 11.51 -2.18 -1.58
N TYR A 208 12.58 -1.71 -2.22
CA TYR A 208 12.71 -0.31 -2.61
C TYR A 208 11.75 0.05 -3.76
N GLU A 209 11.29 1.29 -3.78
CA GLU A 209 10.42 1.79 -4.86
C GLU A 209 11.06 1.65 -6.24
N ARG A 210 12.38 1.87 -6.35
CA ARG A 210 13.15 1.67 -7.59
C ARG A 210 13.20 0.22 -8.03
N GLU A 211 13.13 -0.75 -7.11
CA GLU A 211 13.14 -2.18 -7.42
C GLU A 211 11.78 -2.61 -7.97
N SER A 212 10.67 -2.14 -7.39
CA SER A 212 9.35 -2.39 -7.95
C SER A 212 9.17 -1.73 -9.33
N ALA A 213 9.72 -0.53 -9.55
CA ALA A 213 9.74 0.11 -10.85
C ALA A 213 10.54 -0.69 -11.89
N ALA A 214 11.73 -1.15 -11.52
CA ALA A 214 12.55 -2.00 -12.39
C ALA A 214 11.86 -3.34 -12.69
N TYR A 215 11.18 -3.93 -11.70
CA TYR A 215 10.39 -5.14 -11.89
C TYR A 215 9.28 -4.92 -12.91
N ALA A 216 8.49 -3.86 -12.78
CA ALA A 216 7.41 -3.54 -13.71
C ALA A 216 7.94 -3.40 -15.15
N ILE A 217 9.01 -2.63 -15.35
CA ILE A 217 9.62 -2.42 -16.66
C ILE A 217 10.16 -3.74 -17.26
N LEU A 218 10.92 -4.49 -16.48
CA LEU A 218 11.55 -5.72 -16.96
C LEU A 218 10.53 -6.87 -17.17
N SER A 219 9.43 -6.87 -16.44
CA SER A 219 8.31 -7.81 -16.64
C SER A 219 7.36 -7.39 -17.77
N GLY A 220 7.54 -6.20 -18.36
CA GLY A 220 6.66 -5.68 -19.40
C GLY A 220 5.27 -5.30 -18.87
N ILE A 221 5.15 -4.95 -17.60
CA ILE A 221 3.89 -4.51 -16.99
C ILE A 221 3.62 -3.07 -17.43
N ASN A 222 2.51 -2.86 -18.13
CA ASN A 222 2.01 -1.54 -18.44
C ASN A 222 1.29 -0.97 -17.20
N TYR A 223 1.66 0.22 -16.79
CA TYR A 223 1.09 0.90 -15.62
C TYR A 223 0.92 2.40 -15.89
N ILE A 224 0.10 3.07 -15.07
CA ILE A 224 -0.09 4.52 -15.19
C ILE A 224 1.19 5.27 -14.76
N TYR A 225 1.72 6.09 -15.67
CA TYR A 225 2.88 6.97 -15.38
C TYR A 225 2.46 8.32 -14.82
N THR A 226 1.24 8.75 -15.13
CA THR A 226 0.71 10.04 -14.67
C THR A 226 0.47 9.99 -13.17
N GLU A 227 1.04 10.94 -12.44
CA GLU A 227 0.78 11.09 -11.02
C GLU A 227 -0.60 11.69 -10.76
N CYS A 228 -1.21 11.33 -9.62
CA CYS A 228 -2.45 11.93 -9.17
C CYS A 228 -2.27 13.45 -9.04
N PRO A 229 -3.13 14.30 -9.65
CA PRO A 229 -2.96 15.76 -9.62
C PRO A 229 -3.04 16.36 -8.21
N TYR A 230 -3.60 15.63 -7.26
CA TYR A 230 -3.65 16.05 -5.85
C TYR A 230 -2.45 15.57 -5.01
N SER A 231 -1.47 14.89 -5.61
CA SER A 231 -0.26 14.42 -4.89
C SER A 231 0.79 15.53 -4.72
N ASP A 232 0.73 16.58 -5.52
CA ASP A 232 1.69 17.70 -5.46
C ASP A 232 1.67 18.38 -4.09
N GLY A 233 2.85 18.77 -3.60
CA GLY A 233 3.03 19.35 -2.27
C GLY A 233 2.81 18.38 -1.11
N SER A 234 2.60 17.10 -1.36
CA SER A 234 2.44 16.06 -0.34
C SER A 234 3.66 16.00 0.59
N LYS A 235 3.41 16.02 1.92
CA LYS A 235 4.46 15.82 2.92
C LYS A 235 5.19 14.49 2.74
N GLN A 236 4.47 13.47 2.28
CA GLN A 236 5.02 12.12 2.05
C GLN A 236 6.06 12.14 0.93
N LEU A 237 5.77 12.78 -0.21
CA LEU A 237 6.73 12.91 -1.32
C LEU A 237 7.97 13.70 -0.89
N ARG A 238 7.80 14.75 -0.10
CA ARG A 238 8.91 15.51 0.45
C ARG A 238 9.80 14.66 1.37
N ASN A 239 9.21 13.88 2.25
CA ASN A 239 9.94 12.98 3.14
C ASN A 239 10.71 11.90 2.35
N LYS A 240 10.07 11.31 1.31
CA LYS A 240 10.76 10.38 0.39
C LYS A 240 11.99 11.03 -0.24
N ARG A 241 11.87 12.29 -0.70
CA ARG A 241 12.99 13.01 -1.31
C ARG A 241 14.17 13.17 -0.34
N TYR A 242 13.92 13.56 0.91
CA TYR A 242 14.99 13.66 1.92
C TYR A 242 15.63 12.30 2.21
N LEU A 243 14.84 11.25 2.35
CA LEU A 243 15.37 9.91 2.59
C LEU A 243 16.13 9.34 1.38
N ASN A 244 15.75 9.72 0.16
CA ASN A 244 16.49 9.36 -1.05
C ASN A 244 17.86 10.05 -1.09
N MET A 245 17.96 11.33 -0.68
CA MET A 245 19.27 12.02 -0.57
C MET A 245 20.20 11.29 0.42
N MET A 246 19.68 10.88 1.58
CA MET A 246 20.46 10.08 2.54
C MET A 246 20.84 8.70 2.01
N GLU A 247 19.95 8.06 1.24
CA GLU A 247 20.21 6.75 0.61
C GLU A 247 21.28 6.84 -0.47
N ASP A 248 21.32 7.96 -1.23
CA ASP A 248 22.32 8.19 -2.28
C ASP A 248 23.73 8.40 -1.68
N GLU A 249 23.81 9.06 -0.51
CA GLU A 249 25.06 9.23 0.23
C GLU A 249 25.48 7.95 0.97
N GLN A 250 24.51 7.23 1.52
CA GLN A 250 24.74 6.01 2.30
C GLN A 250 23.80 4.89 1.83
N PRO A 251 24.18 4.08 0.84
CA PRO A 251 23.35 2.96 0.36
C PRO A 251 22.97 2.00 1.48
N GLY A 252 21.67 1.73 1.60
CA GLY A 252 21.10 0.92 2.68
C GLY A 252 20.58 1.72 3.89
N PHE A 253 20.66 3.05 3.84
CA PHE A 253 20.15 3.92 4.92
C PHE A 253 18.68 3.64 5.26
N LYS A 254 17.79 3.62 4.26
CA LYS A 254 16.35 3.37 4.47
C LYS A 254 16.09 2.00 5.10
N THR A 255 16.82 0.98 4.63
CA THR A 255 16.74 -0.37 5.22
C THR A 255 17.19 -0.37 6.68
N GLN A 256 18.31 0.25 7.01
CA GLN A 256 18.82 0.33 8.39
C GLN A 256 17.85 1.09 9.31
N PHE A 257 17.31 2.21 8.83
CA PHE A 257 16.36 3.04 9.56
C PHE A 257 15.07 2.25 9.86
N TYR A 258 14.46 1.64 8.84
CA TYR A 258 13.20 0.89 9.02
C TYR A 258 13.38 -0.39 9.83
N LEU A 259 14.42 -1.20 9.56
CA LEU A 259 14.67 -2.41 10.32
C LEU A 259 15.13 -2.11 11.77
N GLY A 260 15.85 -1.01 11.99
CA GLY A 260 16.19 -0.51 13.32
C GLY A 260 14.92 -0.22 14.12
N TYR A 261 14.00 0.50 13.53
CA TYR A 261 12.69 0.76 14.13
C TYR A 261 11.92 -0.54 14.46
N LEU A 262 11.84 -1.50 13.52
CA LEU A 262 11.14 -2.77 13.77
C LEU A 262 11.77 -3.57 14.94
N ARG A 263 13.11 -3.52 15.09
CA ARG A 263 13.79 -4.10 16.25
C ARG A 263 13.42 -3.38 17.56
N ALA A 264 13.41 -2.05 17.56
CA ALA A 264 13.00 -1.25 18.71
C ALA A 264 11.55 -1.51 19.11
N LEU A 265 10.65 -1.60 18.12
CA LEU A 265 9.24 -1.93 18.33
C LEU A 265 9.08 -3.31 18.97
N LYS A 266 9.81 -4.33 18.45
CA LYS A 266 9.81 -5.69 19.02
C LYS A 266 10.38 -5.73 20.45
N ALA A 267 11.33 -4.86 20.76
CA ALA A 267 11.90 -4.71 22.11
C ALA A 267 10.99 -3.93 23.07
N GLY A 268 9.80 -3.48 22.65
CA GLY A 268 8.85 -2.75 23.51
C GLY A 268 9.16 -1.27 23.68
N ALA A 269 9.98 -0.66 22.82
CA ALA A 269 10.34 0.76 22.91
C ALA A 269 9.16 1.72 22.67
N PHE A 270 8.03 1.23 22.13
CA PHE A 270 6.86 2.03 21.85
C PHE A 270 5.60 1.38 22.45
N PRO A 271 4.56 2.18 22.81
CA PRO A 271 3.30 1.65 23.32
C PRO A 271 2.70 0.61 22.36
N GLN A 272 2.42 -0.60 22.84
CA GLN A 272 1.83 -1.64 22.01
C GLN A 272 0.30 -1.56 21.98
N GLN A 273 -0.29 -2.06 20.89
CA GLN A 273 -1.72 -1.93 20.55
C GLN A 273 -2.72 -2.53 21.57
N GLN A 274 -2.28 -3.41 22.45
CA GLN A 274 -3.20 -4.20 23.29
C GLN A 274 -4.13 -3.36 24.17
N GLU A 275 -3.67 -2.20 24.64
CA GLU A 275 -4.51 -1.30 25.46
C GLU A 275 -5.45 -0.42 24.63
N SER A 276 -5.10 -0.14 23.36
CA SER A 276 -5.92 0.72 22.48
C SER A 276 -7.03 -0.05 21.78
N ALA A 277 -6.81 -1.34 21.46
CA ALA A 277 -7.81 -2.19 20.80
C ALA A 277 -9.00 -2.48 21.74
N ALA A 278 -8.74 -2.78 23.00
CA ALA A 278 -9.80 -3.03 23.99
C ALA A 278 -10.77 -1.84 24.18
N LYS A 279 -10.28 -0.59 24.02
CA LYS A 279 -11.13 0.61 24.12
C LYS A 279 -11.90 0.93 22.82
N LEU A 280 -11.48 0.36 21.66
CA LEU A 280 -12.16 0.58 20.37
C LEU A 280 -13.37 -0.35 20.15
N GLU A 281 -13.50 -1.43 20.93
CA GLU A 281 -14.59 -2.40 20.77
C GLU A 281 -15.96 -1.89 21.25
N GLU A 282 -16.01 -0.78 21.99
CA GLU A 282 -17.25 -0.34 22.66
C GLU A 282 -18.19 0.47 21.75
N LYS A 283 -17.70 1.11 20.67
CA LYS A 283 -18.55 1.97 19.82
C LYS A 283 -18.63 1.46 18.39
N ARG A 284 -19.84 1.26 17.91
CA ARG A 284 -20.13 0.90 16.53
C ARG A 284 -20.91 1.98 15.82
N CYS A 285 -20.61 2.19 14.55
CA CYS A 285 -21.35 3.11 13.70
C CYS A 285 -22.81 2.66 13.57
N ALA A 286 -23.76 3.54 13.90
CA ALA A 286 -25.19 3.24 13.82
C ALA A 286 -25.68 2.88 12.39
N LYS A 287 -24.94 3.30 11.32
CA LYS A 287 -25.32 3.03 9.94
C LYS A 287 -24.64 1.79 9.37
N CYS A 288 -23.32 1.63 9.54
CA CYS A 288 -22.57 0.57 8.87
C CYS A 288 -22.03 -0.53 9.82
N GLY A 289 -22.23 -0.40 11.14
CA GLY A 289 -21.79 -1.36 12.13
C GLY A 289 -20.26 -1.45 12.34
N GLN A 290 -19.45 -0.73 11.57
CA GLN A 290 -18.00 -0.76 11.75
C GLN A 290 -17.56 -0.05 13.04
N PRO A 291 -16.46 -0.50 13.68
CA PRO A 291 -15.93 0.17 14.88
C PRO A 291 -15.62 1.63 14.60
N THR A 292 -15.91 2.50 15.57
CA THR A 292 -15.68 3.94 15.48
C THR A 292 -15.40 4.54 16.86
N GLN A 293 -14.58 5.60 16.90
CA GLN A 293 -14.38 6.39 18.10
C GLN A 293 -15.44 7.49 18.27
N SER A 294 -16.23 7.73 17.23
CA SER A 294 -17.26 8.79 17.24
C SER A 294 -18.60 8.25 17.72
N ASP A 295 -19.37 9.07 18.44
CA ASP A 295 -20.74 8.75 18.77
C ASP A 295 -21.63 8.80 17.50
N GLY A 296 -22.50 7.80 17.35
CA GLY A 296 -23.43 7.67 16.24
C GLY A 296 -22.78 7.19 14.95
N LEU A 297 -22.45 8.08 14.01
CA LEU A 297 -21.91 7.71 12.72
C LEU A 297 -20.38 7.78 12.68
N CYS A 298 -19.74 6.80 12.01
CA CYS A 298 -18.30 6.86 11.72
C CYS A 298 -17.98 8.01 10.74
N THR A 299 -16.71 8.37 10.64
CA THR A 299 -16.26 9.49 9.79
C THR A 299 -16.61 9.28 8.31
N PHE A 300 -16.54 8.03 7.80
CA PHE A 300 -16.95 7.72 6.44
C PHE A 300 -18.46 7.91 6.24
N CYS A 301 -19.30 7.36 7.13
CA CYS A 301 -20.74 7.52 7.01
C CYS A 301 -21.19 8.99 7.13
N ARG A 302 -20.51 9.80 7.92
CA ARG A 302 -20.74 11.26 7.95
C ARG A 302 -20.31 11.95 6.67
N LEU A 303 -19.25 11.46 6.02
CA LEU A 303 -18.79 12.02 4.77
C LEU A 303 -19.76 11.75 3.62
N VAL A 304 -20.32 10.54 3.52
CA VAL A 304 -21.20 10.14 2.41
C VAL A 304 -22.69 10.39 2.67
N ASN A 305 -23.09 10.70 3.88
CA ASN A 305 -24.44 11.20 4.17
C ASN A 305 -24.47 12.72 3.95
N LYS A 306 -25.21 13.15 2.94
CA LYS A 306 -25.48 14.57 2.69
C LYS A 306 -26.41 15.13 3.73
#